data_f0510e2588cecf3f04a2d5ff0591847d
#
_entry.id   f0510e2588cecf3f04a2d5ff0591847d
#
_cell.length_a   1.000
_cell.length_b   1.000
_cell.length_c   1.000
_cell.angle_alpha   90.00
_cell.angle_beta   90.00
_cell.angle_gamma   90.00
#
_symmetry.space_group_name_H-M   'P 1'
#
loop_
_entity.id
_entity.type
_entity.pdbx_description
1 polymer ?
#
loop_
_entity_poly.entity_id
_entity_poly.type
_entity_poly.pdbx_seq_one_letter_code
_entity_poly.pdbx_strand_id
1 'polypeptide(L)'
;SQDYANLAVTPRPGHADYTAEVKYGGYQDRAGGGHFSGRLTAPLCIAGGICLQILAREGITLVSRIASIAGITDEGELTGSLAGKEFPVVSDARGQEMREAIAAAREEGDSVGGVIECAVFGAPAGLGDPMFGGMENRIASAVFGIPAVKGVEFGAGFGVSKLRGSEDNDAFTVENGKIVTETNHCGGILGGITNGMPIVFRAAFKPTPSIAR
;
A
#
# COMPACT_ATOMS: atom_id res chain seq x y z
N SER A 1 -21.56 24.13 4.76
CA SER A 1 -22.28 23.70 5.94
C SER A 1 -21.63 24.36 7.16
N GLN A 2 -22.40 24.64 8.20
CA GLN A 2 -21.93 25.25 9.45
C GLN A 2 -20.82 24.43 10.14
N ASP A 3 -20.79 23.13 9.93
CA ASP A 3 -19.82 22.20 10.53
C ASP A 3 -18.35 22.48 10.15
N TYR A 4 -18.10 23.17 9.05
CA TYR A 4 -16.76 23.51 8.58
C TYR A 4 -16.30 24.94 8.91
N ALA A 5 -17.19 25.78 9.46
CA ALA A 5 -16.86 27.18 9.73
C ALA A 5 -15.75 27.32 10.80
N ASN A 6 -15.76 26.45 11.82
CA ASN A 6 -14.78 26.45 12.89
C ASN A 6 -13.40 25.95 12.47
N LEU A 7 -13.30 25.19 11.37
CA LEU A 7 -12.02 24.65 10.87
C LEU A 7 -11.07 25.72 10.32
N ALA A 8 -11.60 26.92 10.09
CA ALA A 8 -10.78 28.07 9.70
C ALA A 8 -9.89 28.57 10.83
N VAL A 9 -10.28 28.30 12.08
CA VAL A 9 -9.62 28.83 13.30
C VAL A 9 -8.94 27.72 14.09
N THR A 10 -9.50 26.50 14.07
CA THR A 10 -8.98 25.35 14.83
C THR A 10 -8.76 24.17 13.90
N PRO A 11 -7.51 23.93 13.48
CA PRO A 11 -7.19 22.79 12.61
C PRO A 11 -7.39 21.47 13.34
N ARG A 12 -7.97 20.49 12.65
CA ARG A 12 -8.18 19.15 13.21
C ARG A 12 -6.86 18.39 13.31
N PRO A 13 -6.61 17.70 14.44
CA PRO A 13 -5.44 16.83 14.57
C PRO A 13 -5.37 15.77 13.43
N GLY A 14 -4.18 15.54 12.90
CA GLY A 14 -3.94 14.52 11.89
C GLY A 14 -4.53 14.79 10.49
N HIS A 15 -5.21 15.91 10.29
CA HIS A 15 -5.71 16.38 8.99
C HIS A 15 -4.76 17.40 8.36
N ALA A 16 -5.02 17.75 7.09
CA ALA A 16 -4.23 18.73 6.35
C ALA A 16 -4.64 20.18 6.56
N ASP A 17 -5.56 20.48 7.47
CA ASP A 17 -6.16 21.79 7.64
C ASP A 17 -5.10 22.90 7.84
N TYR A 18 -4.16 22.70 8.76
CA TYR A 18 -3.08 23.66 9.02
C TYR A 18 -2.10 23.79 7.85
N THR A 19 -1.64 22.66 7.33
CA THR A 19 -0.65 22.67 6.22
C THR A 19 -1.23 23.24 4.93
N ALA A 20 -2.52 23.01 4.69
CA ALA A 20 -3.24 23.61 3.58
C ALA A 20 -3.40 25.11 3.75
N GLU A 21 -3.74 25.58 4.96
CA GLU A 21 -3.85 27.02 5.26
C GLU A 21 -2.52 27.72 4.99
N VAL A 22 -1.42 27.17 5.49
CA VAL A 22 -0.08 27.75 5.27
C VAL A 22 0.31 27.75 3.78
N LYS A 23 0.05 26.65 3.09
CA LYS A 23 0.43 26.49 1.68
C LYS A 23 -0.36 27.41 0.75
N TYR A 24 -1.66 27.51 0.98
CA TYR A 24 -2.58 28.20 0.06
C TYR A 24 -3.06 29.55 0.56
N GLY A 25 -2.58 30.01 1.71
CA GLY A 25 -2.92 31.33 2.25
C GLY A 25 -4.42 31.55 2.46
N GLY A 26 -5.16 30.50 2.82
CA GLY A 26 -6.60 30.53 3.05
C GLY A 26 -7.47 30.29 1.81
N TYR A 27 -6.87 30.08 0.63
CA TYR A 27 -7.60 29.84 -0.62
C TYR A 27 -7.91 28.37 -0.90
N GLN A 28 -7.59 27.44 0.02
CA GLN A 28 -7.92 26.03 -0.14
C GLN A 28 -9.44 25.77 -0.04
N ASP A 29 -9.93 24.75 -0.72
CA ASP A 29 -11.28 24.25 -0.50
C ASP A 29 -11.34 23.51 0.86
N ARG A 30 -12.10 24.06 1.80
CA ARG A 30 -12.30 23.49 3.15
C ARG A 30 -13.48 22.52 3.20
N ALA A 31 -14.34 22.50 2.19
CA ALA A 31 -15.55 21.69 2.20
C ALA A 31 -15.23 20.20 2.04
N GLY A 32 -15.57 19.38 3.05
CA GLY A 32 -15.41 17.93 3.02
C GLY A 32 -13.96 17.46 2.84
N GLY A 33 -12.97 18.26 3.27
CA GLY A 33 -11.54 17.95 3.14
C GLY A 33 -10.93 18.32 1.78
N GLY A 34 -11.71 18.87 0.85
CA GLY A 34 -11.23 19.37 -0.45
C GLY A 34 -10.34 18.38 -1.18
N HIS A 35 -9.16 18.84 -1.61
CA HIS A 35 -8.15 18.05 -2.31
C HIS A 35 -7.43 17.00 -1.44
N PHE A 36 -7.66 17.00 -0.13
CA PHE A 36 -7.08 16.03 0.82
C PHE A 36 -8.05 14.91 1.19
N SER A 37 -9.25 14.92 0.63
CA SER A 37 -10.27 13.89 0.89
C SER A 37 -9.91 12.55 0.23
N GLY A 38 -10.12 11.44 0.96
CA GLY A 38 -10.00 10.09 0.42
C GLY A 38 -10.92 9.80 -0.78
N ARG A 39 -12.01 10.58 -0.97
CA ARG A 39 -12.89 10.44 -2.14
C ARG A 39 -12.19 10.67 -3.48
N LEU A 40 -11.06 11.39 -3.50
CA LEU A 40 -10.25 11.60 -4.69
C LEU A 40 -9.54 10.33 -5.18
N THR A 41 -9.57 9.25 -4.41
CA THR A 41 -9.11 7.94 -4.88
C THR A 41 -10.08 7.30 -5.89
N ALA A 42 -11.33 7.73 -5.98
CA ALA A 42 -12.30 7.18 -6.94
C ALA A 42 -11.83 7.28 -8.41
N PRO A 43 -11.33 8.42 -8.91
CA PRO A 43 -10.72 8.49 -10.25
C PRO A 43 -9.50 7.57 -10.41
N LEU A 44 -8.70 7.37 -9.35
CA LEU A 44 -7.57 6.45 -9.38
C LEU A 44 -8.05 5.00 -9.52
N CYS A 45 -9.14 4.62 -8.84
CA CYS A 45 -9.74 3.29 -8.98
C CYS A 45 -10.29 3.06 -10.40
N ILE A 46 -10.90 4.07 -11.02
CA ILE A 46 -11.38 3.98 -12.40
C ILE A 46 -10.20 3.76 -13.36
N ALA A 47 -9.16 4.58 -13.28
CA ALA A 47 -7.95 4.43 -14.08
C ALA A 47 -7.26 3.08 -13.82
N GLY A 48 -7.15 2.68 -12.55
CA GLY A 48 -6.60 1.39 -12.13
C GLY A 48 -7.36 0.20 -12.72
N GLY A 49 -8.68 0.25 -12.71
CA GLY A 49 -9.52 -0.80 -13.30
C GLY A 49 -9.32 -0.97 -14.82
N ILE A 50 -9.04 0.12 -15.52
CA ILE A 50 -8.67 0.08 -16.95
C ILE A 50 -7.27 -0.51 -17.12
N CYS A 51 -6.30 -0.04 -16.31
CA CYS A 51 -4.92 -0.53 -16.36
C CYS A 51 -4.82 -2.03 -16.04
N LEU A 52 -5.59 -2.53 -15.07
CA LEU A 52 -5.64 -3.96 -14.74
C LEU A 52 -6.05 -4.81 -15.94
N GLN A 53 -7.02 -4.36 -16.74
CA GLN A 53 -7.45 -5.07 -17.95
C GLN A 53 -6.37 -5.05 -19.03
N ILE A 54 -5.64 -3.95 -19.17
CA ILE A 54 -4.51 -3.84 -20.13
C ILE A 54 -3.40 -4.79 -19.70
N LEU A 55 -2.99 -4.75 -18.44
CA LEU A 55 -1.93 -5.61 -17.90
C LEU A 55 -2.28 -7.09 -17.98
N ALA A 56 -3.55 -7.46 -17.73
CA ALA A 56 -4.00 -8.84 -17.87
C ALA A 56 -3.85 -9.39 -19.30
N ARG A 57 -4.00 -8.56 -20.33
CA ARG A 57 -3.75 -8.94 -21.73
C ARG A 57 -2.28 -9.24 -22.01
N GLU A 58 -1.38 -8.60 -21.26
CA GLU A 58 0.07 -8.84 -21.31
C GLU A 58 0.51 -9.97 -20.36
N GLY A 59 -0.44 -10.68 -19.74
CA GLY A 59 -0.16 -11.77 -18.79
C GLY A 59 0.31 -11.29 -17.42
N ILE A 60 0.14 -9.99 -17.11
CA ILE A 60 0.53 -9.42 -15.83
C ILE A 60 -0.70 -9.34 -14.92
N THR A 61 -0.61 -9.92 -13.73
CA THR A 61 -1.70 -9.97 -12.75
C THR A 61 -1.29 -9.30 -11.45
N LEU A 62 -2.17 -8.45 -10.92
CA LEU A 62 -2.01 -7.82 -9.62
C LEU A 62 -2.99 -8.45 -8.62
N VAL A 63 -2.48 -8.76 -7.45
CA VAL A 63 -3.29 -9.22 -6.32
C VAL A 63 -2.93 -8.42 -5.07
N SER A 64 -3.88 -8.33 -4.13
CA SER A 64 -3.63 -7.64 -2.88
C SER A 64 -4.35 -8.30 -1.73
N ARG A 65 -3.82 -8.11 -0.51
CA ARG A 65 -4.44 -8.53 0.73
C ARG A 65 -4.29 -7.49 1.83
N ILE A 66 -5.10 -7.62 2.86
CA ILE A 66 -4.83 -6.98 4.15
C ILE A 66 -3.72 -7.81 4.82
N ALA A 67 -2.53 -7.23 4.92
CA ALA A 67 -1.40 -7.90 5.55
C ALA A 67 -1.42 -7.77 7.09
N SER A 68 -1.91 -6.63 7.60
CA SER A 68 -2.16 -6.48 9.04
C SER A 68 -3.15 -5.37 9.36
N ILE A 69 -3.82 -5.47 10.50
CA ILE A 69 -4.62 -4.39 11.12
C ILE A 69 -4.35 -4.41 12.62
N ALA A 70 -4.15 -3.22 13.21
CA ALA A 70 -3.91 -3.05 14.66
C ALA A 70 -2.75 -3.93 15.19
N GLY A 71 -1.75 -4.23 14.36
CA GLY A 71 -0.63 -5.11 14.71
C GLY A 71 -0.93 -6.62 14.61
N ILE A 72 -2.17 -7.01 14.32
CA ILE A 72 -2.55 -8.38 14.02
C ILE A 72 -2.16 -8.67 12.57
N THR A 73 -1.26 -9.62 12.36
CA THR A 73 -0.72 -9.95 11.03
C THR A 73 -1.47 -11.13 10.43
N ASP A 74 -1.81 -11.04 9.14
CA ASP A 74 -2.33 -12.15 8.34
C ASP A 74 -1.24 -13.18 8.10
N GLU A 75 -1.61 -14.46 8.07
CA GLU A 75 -0.71 -15.59 7.92
C GLU A 75 -0.89 -16.23 6.54
N GLY A 76 0.23 -16.73 6.00
CA GLY A 76 0.29 -17.39 4.71
C GLY A 76 0.82 -16.48 3.60
N GLU A 77 1.08 -17.07 2.44
CA GLU A 77 1.61 -16.40 1.26
C GLU A 77 0.49 -15.90 0.35
N LEU A 78 0.70 -14.75 -0.25
CA LEU A 78 -0.18 -14.21 -1.27
C LEU A 78 0.15 -14.84 -2.64
N THR A 79 -0.37 -16.03 -2.89
CA THR A 79 -0.08 -16.81 -4.11
C THR A 79 -1.15 -16.69 -5.20
N GLY A 80 -2.28 -16.07 -4.90
CA GLY A 80 -3.39 -15.96 -5.84
C GLY A 80 -4.40 -14.88 -5.47
N SER A 81 -5.42 -14.76 -6.31
CA SER A 81 -6.45 -13.76 -6.16
C SER A 81 -7.32 -14.01 -4.94
N LEU A 82 -7.52 -12.99 -4.13
CA LEU A 82 -8.53 -12.91 -3.07
C LEU A 82 -9.78 -12.14 -3.53
N ALA A 83 -9.92 -11.96 -4.85
CA ALA A 83 -11.10 -11.33 -5.44
C ALA A 83 -12.37 -12.09 -5.04
N GLY A 84 -13.38 -11.36 -4.58
CA GLY A 84 -14.62 -11.93 -4.06
C GLY A 84 -14.67 -12.14 -2.55
N LYS A 85 -13.53 -12.04 -1.84
CA LYS A 85 -13.56 -11.92 -0.38
C LYS A 85 -13.92 -10.49 0.02
N GLU A 86 -14.94 -10.33 0.84
CA GLU A 86 -15.31 -9.03 1.42
C GLU A 86 -14.17 -8.45 2.29
N PHE A 87 -13.44 -9.34 2.97
CA PHE A 87 -12.27 -9.01 3.78
C PHE A 87 -11.08 -9.81 3.25
N PRO A 88 -10.24 -9.22 2.38
CA PRO A 88 -9.25 -9.95 1.61
C PRO A 88 -8.01 -10.28 2.46
N VAL A 89 -8.10 -11.35 3.24
CA VAL A 89 -7.01 -11.99 4.00
C VAL A 89 -6.83 -13.43 3.51
N VAL A 90 -5.65 -13.99 3.72
CA VAL A 90 -5.37 -15.41 3.45
C VAL A 90 -5.98 -16.27 4.54
N SER A 91 -5.73 -15.93 5.81
CA SER A 91 -6.27 -16.61 6.99
C SER A 91 -7.57 -15.97 7.46
N ASP A 92 -8.70 -16.66 7.31
CA ASP A 92 -10.00 -16.16 7.77
C ASP A 92 -10.04 -16.00 9.31
N ALA A 93 -9.29 -16.82 10.05
CA ALA A 93 -9.17 -16.69 11.51
C ALA A 93 -8.48 -15.38 11.90
N ARG A 94 -7.35 -15.03 11.26
CA ARG A 94 -6.68 -13.74 11.47
C ARG A 94 -7.55 -12.57 11.02
N GLY A 95 -8.30 -12.75 9.92
CA GLY A 95 -9.29 -11.76 9.47
C GLY A 95 -10.37 -11.49 10.51
N GLN A 96 -10.83 -12.51 11.24
CA GLN A 96 -11.80 -12.33 12.31
C GLN A 96 -11.21 -11.53 13.48
N GLU A 97 -9.99 -11.85 13.93
CA GLU A 97 -9.29 -11.08 14.96
C GLU A 97 -9.11 -9.60 14.57
N MET A 98 -8.77 -9.33 13.30
CA MET A 98 -8.68 -7.96 12.77
C MET A 98 -10.02 -7.23 12.80
N ARG A 99 -11.13 -7.91 12.44
CA ARG A 99 -12.49 -7.33 12.53
C ARG A 99 -12.88 -6.99 13.96
N GLU A 100 -12.53 -7.85 14.92
CA GLU A 100 -12.75 -7.63 16.35
C GLU A 100 -11.96 -6.42 16.86
N ALA A 101 -10.70 -6.27 16.45
CA ALA A 101 -9.88 -5.09 16.80
C ALA A 101 -10.47 -3.78 16.23
N ILE A 102 -10.99 -3.81 15.00
CA ILE A 102 -11.69 -2.67 14.39
C ILE A 102 -12.95 -2.33 15.20
N ALA A 103 -13.74 -3.35 15.57
CA ALA A 103 -14.98 -3.15 16.32
C ALA A 103 -14.69 -2.54 17.71
N ALA A 104 -13.70 -3.07 18.42
CA ALA A 104 -13.29 -2.55 19.72
C ALA A 104 -12.84 -1.08 19.65
N ALA A 105 -11.99 -0.72 18.68
CA ALA A 105 -11.57 0.65 18.48
C ALA A 105 -12.78 1.58 18.19
N ARG A 106 -13.71 1.13 17.36
CA ARG A 106 -14.94 1.88 17.05
C ARG A 106 -15.81 2.13 18.29
N GLU A 107 -15.97 1.14 19.16
CA GLU A 107 -16.73 1.28 20.42
C GLU A 107 -16.08 2.31 21.34
N GLU A 108 -14.77 2.44 21.31
CA GLU A 108 -14.01 3.46 22.05
C GLU A 108 -14.02 4.84 21.38
N GLY A 109 -14.66 5.01 20.23
CA GLY A 109 -14.64 6.23 19.44
C GLY A 109 -13.28 6.52 18.78
N ASP A 110 -12.48 5.48 18.57
CA ASP A 110 -11.13 5.52 18.02
C ASP A 110 -11.02 4.81 16.66
N SER A 111 -9.82 4.70 16.11
CA SER A 111 -9.54 4.05 14.84
C SER A 111 -8.21 3.30 14.88
N VAL A 112 -8.03 2.35 13.97
CA VAL A 112 -6.81 1.57 13.82
C VAL A 112 -6.22 1.73 12.42
N GLY A 113 -4.91 1.60 12.32
CA GLY A 113 -4.18 1.53 11.06
C GLY A 113 -3.97 0.10 10.61
N GLY A 114 -3.37 -0.05 9.43
CA GLY A 114 -3.08 -1.36 8.87
C GLY A 114 -2.06 -1.30 7.74
N VAL A 115 -1.76 -2.47 7.21
CA VAL A 115 -0.83 -2.67 6.09
C VAL A 115 -1.55 -3.46 5.00
N ILE A 116 -1.45 -2.97 3.77
CA ILE A 116 -1.87 -3.70 2.57
C ILE A 116 -0.63 -4.23 1.88
N GLU A 117 -0.64 -5.50 1.50
CA GLU A 117 0.36 -6.10 0.64
C GLU A 117 -0.17 -6.28 -0.77
N CYS A 118 0.66 -5.96 -1.75
CA CYS A 118 0.39 -6.16 -3.16
C CYS A 118 1.48 -7.03 -3.78
N ALA A 119 1.07 -7.94 -4.66
CA ALA A 119 1.98 -8.73 -5.48
C ALA A 119 1.62 -8.60 -6.96
N VAL A 120 2.63 -8.41 -7.81
CA VAL A 120 2.49 -8.36 -9.27
C VAL A 120 3.19 -9.58 -9.85
N PHE A 121 2.44 -10.43 -10.51
CA PHE A 121 2.93 -11.63 -11.17
C PHE A 121 3.01 -11.41 -12.69
N GLY A 122 3.96 -12.06 -13.34
CA GLY A 122 4.10 -12.06 -14.80
C GLY A 122 4.77 -10.81 -15.38
N ALA A 123 5.24 -9.88 -14.54
CA ALA A 123 6.03 -8.76 -15.03
C ALA A 123 7.38 -9.27 -15.59
N PRO A 124 7.76 -8.89 -16.84
CA PRO A 124 9.04 -9.32 -17.40
C PRO A 124 10.22 -8.70 -16.66
N ALA A 125 11.37 -9.35 -16.69
CA ALA A 125 12.62 -8.74 -16.28
C ALA A 125 12.98 -7.56 -17.20
N GLY A 126 13.63 -6.52 -16.65
CA GLY A 126 14.15 -5.40 -17.44
C GLY A 126 13.28 -4.15 -17.45
N LEU A 127 12.19 -4.08 -16.67
CA LEU A 127 11.39 -2.86 -16.52
C LEU A 127 11.97 -1.96 -15.43
N GLY A 128 12.01 -0.67 -15.68
CA GLY A 128 12.56 0.34 -14.77
C GLY A 128 13.92 0.82 -15.22
N ASP A 129 14.53 1.64 -14.40
CA ASP A 129 15.82 2.27 -14.64
C ASP A 129 16.63 2.34 -13.35
N PRO A 130 17.94 2.52 -13.40
CA PRO A 130 18.72 2.77 -12.20
C PRO A 130 18.33 4.06 -11.49
N MET A 131 18.59 4.12 -10.18
CA MET A 131 18.42 5.31 -9.35
C MET A 131 16.98 5.85 -9.36
N PHE A 132 16.78 7.10 -9.79
CA PHE A 132 15.53 7.86 -9.62
C PHE A 132 14.37 7.39 -10.53
N GLY A 133 14.67 6.72 -11.64
CA GLY A 133 13.68 6.13 -12.55
C GLY A 133 13.28 4.70 -12.19
N GLY A 134 13.79 4.18 -11.08
CA GLY A 134 13.58 2.80 -10.65
C GLY A 134 12.12 2.42 -10.43
N MET A 135 11.85 1.14 -10.54
CA MET A 135 10.48 0.61 -10.37
C MET A 135 9.98 0.89 -8.95
N GLU A 136 10.82 0.73 -7.92
CA GLU A 136 10.45 1.08 -6.54
C GLU A 136 10.09 2.56 -6.42
N ASN A 137 10.85 3.46 -7.05
CA ASN A 137 10.60 4.89 -7.01
C ASN A 137 9.23 5.23 -7.63
N ARG A 138 8.91 4.62 -8.78
CA ARG A 138 7.64 4.84 -9.49
C ARG A 138 6.44 4.30 -8.71
N ILE A 139 6.55 3.07 -8.20
CA ILE A 139 5.50 2.46 -7.38
C ILE A 139 5.32 3.27 -6.08
N ALA A 140 6.40 3.55 -5.35
CA ALA A 140 6.33 4.32 -4.10
C ALA A 140 5.73 5.71 -4.33
N SER A 141 6.12 6.41 -5.38
CA SER A 141 5.56 7.72 -5.74
C SER A 141 4.06 7.66 -5.97
N ALA A 142 3.57 6.64 -6.70
CA ALA A 142 2.14 6.45 -6.94
C ALA A 142 1.40 6.09 -5.64
N VAL A 143 1.95 5.19 -4.83
CA VAL A 143 1.34 4.71 -3.58
C VAL A 143 1.28 5.82 -2.53
N PHE A 144 2.33 6.66 -2.39
CA PHE A 144 2.29 7.83 -1.51
C PHE A 144 1.30 8.90 -1.95
N GLY A 145 0.83 8.88 -3.20
CA GLY A 145 -0.29 9.69 -3.66
C GLY A 145 -1.64 9.30 -3.07
N ILE A 146 -1.76 8.11 -2.47
CA ILE A 146 -2.98 7.65 -1.80
C ILE A 146 -3.05 8.29 -0.40
N PRO A 147 -4.17 8.95 -0.05
CA PRO A 147 -4.34 9.52 1.29
C PRO A 147 -4.15 8.48 2.39
N ALA A 148 -3.56 8.91 3.51
CA ALA A 148 -3.24 8.11 4.69
C ALA A 148 -2.05 7.13 4.56
N VAL A 149 -1.47 6.93 3.40
CA VAL A 149 -0.21 6.17 3.28
C VAL A 149 0.91 6.89 4.01
N LYS A 150 1.66 6.15 4.83
CA LYS A 150 2.78 6.66 5.65
C LYS A 150 4.07 5.87 5.49
N GLY A 151 4.00 4.73 4.81
CA GLY A 151 5.17 3.91 4.55
C GLY A 151 4.94 3.01 3.35
N VAL A 152 6.02 2.71 2.62
CA VAL A 152 6.06 1.73 1.54
C VAL A 152 7.35 0.94 1.73
N GLU A 153 7.27 -0.37 1.59
CA GLU A 153 8.44 -1.25 1.59
C GLU A 153 8.30 -2.34 0.53
N PHE A 154 9.43 -2.86 0.06
CA PHE A 154 9.51 -3.87 -0.99
C PHE A 154 10.16 -5.14 -0.46
N GLY A 155 9.68 -6.31 -0.91
CA GLY A 155 10.22 -7.60 -0.50
C GLY A 155 10.25 -7.77 1.02
N ALA A 156 11.43 -8.08 1.59
CA ALA A 156 11.62 -8.18 3.03
C ALA A 156 11.55 -6.82 3.75
N GLY A 157 11.56 -5.70 3.00
CA GLY A 157 11.36 -4.35 3.52
C GLY A 157 12.36 -3.99 4.63
N PHE A 158 11.89 -3.40 5.72
CA PHE A 158 12.74 -3.07 6.87
C PHE A 158 13.37 -4.32 7.53
N GLY A 159 12.83 -5.52 7.25
CA GLY A 159 13.40 -6.78 7.75
C GLY A 159 14.82 -7.04 7.30
N VAL A 160 15.22 -6.55 6.11
CA VAL A 160 16.60 -6.72 5.57
C VAL A 160 17.68 -6.20 6.52
N SER A 161 17.35 -5.18 7.32
CA SER A 161 18.28 -4.58 8.27
C SER A 161 18.74 -5.53 9.40
N LYS A 162 18.08 -6.67 9.55
CA LYS A 162 18.35 -7.70 10.55
C LYS A 162 19.06 -8.90 9.95
N LEU A 163 19.16 -8.97 8.62
CA LEU A 163 19.75 -10.09 7.89
C LEU A 163 21.24 -9.85 7.63
N ARG A 164 21.97 -10.92 7.47
CA ARG A 164 23.31 -10.90 6.88
C ARG A 164 23.19 -10.96 5.35
N GLY A 165 24.19 -10.48 4.62
CA GLY A 165 24.16 -10.53 3.16
C GLY A 165 23.95 -11.93 2.59
N SER A 166 24.49 -12.96 3.25
CA SER A 166 24.29 -14.36 2.85
C SER A 166 22.85 -14.88 3.10
N GLU A 167 22.09 -14.20 3.96
CA GLU A 167 20.69 -14.53 4.27
C GLU A 167 19.74 -13.72 3.39
N ASP A 168 20.14 -12.49 3.03
CA ASP A 168 19.34 -11.56 2.24
C ASP A 168 19.48 -11.77 0.72
N ASN A 169 20.65 -12.22 0.27
CA ASN A 169 20.91 -12.39 -1.16
C ASN A 169 19.96 -13.41 -1.80
N ASP A 170 19.26 -12.96 -2.84
CA ASP A 170 18.41 -13.81 -3.67
C ASP A 170 19.28 -14.53 -4.72
N ALA A 171 19.69 -15.77 -4.44
CA ALA A 171 20.54 -16.55 -5.32
C ALA A 171 19.83 -16.86 -6.64
N PHE A 172 20.50 -16.62 -7.78
CA PHE A 172 19.96 -16.96 -9.09
C PHE A 172 20.01 -18.44 -9.37
N THR A 173 18.95 -18.97 -9.94
CA THR A 173 18.85 -20.34 -10.43
C THR A 173 18.09 -20.39 -11.77
N VAL A 174 17.96 -21.58 -12.35
CA VAL A 174 17.22 -21.78 -13.62
C VAL A 174 16.10 -22.77 -13.37
N GLU A 175 14.87 -22.35 -13.58
CA GLU A 175 13.68 -23.19 -13.53
C GLU A 175 12.96 -23.16 -14.88
N ASN A 176 12.72 -24.33 -15.47
CA ASN A 176 12.04 -24.47 -16.76
C ASN A 176 12.64 -23.60 -17.89
N GLY A 177 13.98 -23.43 -17.89
CA GLY A 177 14.70 -22.61 -18.87
C GLY A 177 14.60 -21.10 -18.65
N LYS A 178 14.05 -20.64 -17.52
CA LYS A 178 13.98 -19.25 -17.13
C LYS A 178 14.89 -18.99 -15.94
N ILE A 179 15.53 -17.82 -15.92
CA ILE A 179 16.29 -17.33 -14.77
C ILE A 179 15.27 -16.86 -13.72
N VAL A 180 15.41 -17.39 -12.52
CA VAL A 180 14.61 -17.04 -11.32
C VAL A 180 15.55 -16.88 -10.13
N THR A 181 15.02 -16.47 -8.98
CA THR A 181 15.77 -16.48 -7.72
C THR A 181 15.16 -17.48 -6.74
N GLU A 182 16.00 -18.08 -5.88
CA GLU A 182 15.55 -19.07 -4.86
C GLU A 182 14.68 -18.45 -3.79
N THR A 183 14.93 -17.16 -3.48
CA THR A 183 14.16 -16.34 -2.55
C THR A 183 13.75 -15.05 -3.27
N ASN A 184 12.98 -14.20 -2.63
CA ASN A 184 12.54 -12.92 -3.21
C ASN A 184 12.57 -11.81 -2.16
N HIS A 185 13.67 -11.70 -1.42
CA HIS A 185 13.86 -10.67 -0.40
C HIS A 185 13.90 -9.27 -0.99
N CYS A 186 14.43 -9.12 -2.21
CA CYS A 186 14.42 -7.86 -2.95
C CYS A 186 13.03 -7.43 -3.46
N GLY A 187 12.02 -8.31 -3.40
CA GLY A 187 10.67 -8.00 -3.88
C GLY A 187 10.57 -7.85 -5.40
N GLY A 188 11.35 -8.61 -6.17
CA GLY A 188 11.28 -8.65 -7.64
C GLY A 188 12.01 -7.52 -8.35
N ILE A 189 12.76 -6.68 -7.63
CA ILE A 189 13.42 -5.49 -8.19
C ILE A 189 14.86 -5.43 -7.67
N LEU A 190 15.82 -5.33 -8.57
CA LEU A 190 17.24 -5.19 -8.29
C LEU A 190 17.82 -3.98 -9.06
N GLY A 191 18.40 -3.04 -8.32
CA GLY A 191 18.97 -1.83 -8.93
C GLY A 191 17.93 -0.95 -9.63
N GLY A 192 16.67 -0.98 -9.21
CA GLY A 192 15.55 -0.26 -9.81
C GLY A 192 14.90 -0.98 -10.98
N ILE A 193 15.36 -2.18 -11.33
CA ILE A 193 14.96 -2.93 -12.53
C ILE A 193 14.33 -4.25 -12.10
N THR A 194 13.19 -4.62 -12.70
CA THR A 194 12.52 -5.89 -12.43
C THR A 194 13.39 -7.07 -12.84
N ASN A 195 13.40 -8.14 -12.05
CA ASN A 195 14.18 -9.35 -12.30
C ASN A 195 13.35 -10.54 -12.84
N GLY A 196 12.02 -10.35 -13.03
CA GLY A 196 11.10 -11.39 -13.49
C GLY A 196 10.42 -12.19 -12.36
N MET A 197 10.88 -12.04 -11.13
CA MET A 197 10.18 -12.56 -9.95
C MET A 197 8.94 -11.69 -9.63
N PRO A 198 8.00 -12.17 -8.82
CA PRO A 198 6.89 -11.35 -8.37
C PRO A 198 7.36 -10.05 -7.73
N ILE A 199 6.80 -8.91 -8.18
CA ILE A 199 7.02 -7.64 -7.48
C ILE A 199 6.13 -7.65 -6.24
N VAL A 200 6.74 -7.59 -5.07
CA VAL A 200 6.01 -7.58 -3.78
C VAL A 200 6.31 -6.30 -3.03
N PHE A 201 5.26 -5.59 -2.65
CA PHE A 201 5.40 -4.40 -1.83
C PHE A 201 4.26 -4.27 -0.82
N ARG A 202 4.50 -3.54 0.25
CA ARG A 202 3.53 -3.24 1.30
C ARG A 202 3.39 -1.75 1.50
N ALA A 203 2.16 -1.32 1.77
CA ALA A 203 1.82 0.06 2.08
C ALA A 203 1.20 0.15 3.47
N ALA A 204 1.76 0.99 4.34
CA ALA A 204 1.24 1.25 5.67
C ALA A 204 0.28 2.44 5.65
N PHE A 205 -0.91 2.22 6.17
CA PHE A 205 -1.96 3.22 6.32
C PHE A 205 -2.10 3.64 7.78
N LYS A 206 -2.01 4.93 8.04
CA LYS A 206 -2.28 5.45 9.37
C LYS A 206 -3.75 5.28 9.76
N PRO A 207 -4.09 5.23 11.06
CA PRO A 207 -5.46 5.32 11.52
C PRO A 207 -6.16 6.55 10.95
N THR A 208 -7.49 6.46 10.71
CA THR A 208 -8.24 7.64 10.28
C THR A 208 -8.23 8.70 11.39
N PRO A 209 -7.91 9.96 11.07
CA PRO A 209 -7.85 11.02 12.11
C PRO A 209 -9.22 11.54 12.52
N SER A 210 -10.30 11.18 11.81
CA SER A 210 -11.68 11.56 12.16
C SER A 210 -12.22 10.60 13.21
N ILE A 211 -11.91 10.85 14.47
CA ILE A 211 -12.33 10.08 15.65
C ILE A 211 -13.21 10.92 16.57
N ALA A 212 -13.96 10.26 17.46
CA ALA A 212 -14.87 10.92 18.42
C ALA A 212 -14.22 11.26 19.77
N ARG A 213 -12.93 10.96 19.93
CA ARG A 213 -12.14 11.24 21.12
C ARG A 213 -11.56 12.64 21.12
#